data_4c1300b4c3d15ae5fbc669693fcb68b6
#
_entry.id   4c1300b4c3d15ae5fbc669693fcb68b6
#
_cell.length_a   1.000
_cell.length_b   1.000
_cell.length_c   1.000
_cell.angle_alpha   90.00
_cell.angle_beta   90.00
_cell.angle_gamma   90.00
#
_symmetry.space_group_name_H-M   'P 1'
#
loop_
_entity.id
_entity.type
_entity.pdbx_description
1 polymer ?
#
loop_
_entity_poly.entity_id
_entity_poly.type
_entity_poly.pdbx_seq_one_letter_code
_entity_poly.pdbx_strand_id
1 'polypeptide(L)'
;MGKHIYRLTILIFISIIFSCSGGSSTQSVEDVGDDTPGDNSGGNGGGIIPEPVASFTVSSYSGEAPFDITFTSTSTGEITSWLWNVDDDSDIESTYNTFTHTYNNAGTYDVSLTVIGPGGQNVHTENDIISITEPDTSTETGLLSETMSYDNETREYLIYIPSSYDPNSATPILFAFHGFSGYSQYFINTADFRSLADQFNFIAVYPQGLVCGGGTTWNTNPPGGDNKCSQDDIGFFPALLNEISGNYNIDASKVFLTGYSNGADFSYSMACYQSSLVTAIAPVSGLMPMNDSSECQPSHATSVMIFNGTIDYSRPYNGIAGYMMSVDQTVAYWSQYNNTDSSPQTNIVGDIENYTYLNGDNNTTVDLFKIVNGDHYWFSLSYNGNSMEELMWNF
;
A
#
# COMPACT_ATOMS: atom_id res chain seq x y z
N MET A 1 0.89 13.95 -24.46
CA MET A 1 0.08 15.11 -24.03
C MET A 1 -0.93 14.59 -23.01
N GLY A 2 -0.49 14.44 -21.77
CA GLY A 2 -1.30 13.96 -20.68
C GLY A 2 -2.10 15.09 -20.07
N LYS A 3 -3.40 14.93 -19.98
CA LYS A 3 -4.27 15.85 -19.26
C LYS A 3 -4.23 15.50 -17.78
N HIS A 4 -3.61 16.36 -16.99
CA HIS A 4 -3.80 16.36 -15.56
C HIS A 4 -5.25 16.71 -15.24
N ILE A 5 -5.99 15.79 -14.68
CA ILE A 5 -7.33 16.03 -14.14
C ILE A 5 -7.15 16.40 -12.67
N TYR A 6 -7.10 17.70 -12.40
CA TYR A 6 -7.27 18.21 -11.04
C TYR A 6 -8.73 17.99 -10.64
N ARG A 7 -8.99 17.14 -9.65
CA ARG A 7 -10.28 17.07 -8.98
C ARG A 7 -10.44 18.33 -8.14
N LEU A 8 -11.22 19.26 -8.66
CA LEU A 8 -11.67 20.46 -7.95
C LEU A 8 -12.83 20.02 -7.03
N THR A 9 -12.55 19.90 -5.74
CA THR A 9 -13.59 19.72 -4.72
C THR A 9 -14.34 21.02 -4.57
N ILE A 10 -15.55 21.09 -5.10
CA ILE A 10 -16.45 22.23 -4.92
C ILE A 10 -17.14 22.05 -3.57
N LEU A 11 -16.72 22.82 -2.58
CA LEU A 11 -17.47 23.02 -1.33
C LEU A 11 -18.67 23.92 -1.64
N ILE A 12 -19.84 23.34 -1.66
CA ILE A 12 -21.09 24.11 -1.74
C ILE A 12 -21.47 24.53 -0.33
N PHE A 13 -21.23 25.79 0.00
CA PHE A 13 -21.83 26.42 1.18
C PHE A 13 -23.29 26.70 0.91
N ILE A 14 -24.19 25.92 1.51
CA ILE A 14 -25.61 26.25 1.57
C ILE A 14 -25.83 27.12 2.80
N SER A 15 -25.92 28.41 2.57
CA SER A 15 -26.37 29.37 3.59
C SER A 15 -27.89 29.30 3.70
N ILE A 16 -28.40 28.64 4.73
CA ILE A 16 -29.83 28.70 5.06
C ILE A 16 -30.08 29.96 5.87
N ILE A 17 -30.71 30.92 5.23
CA ILE A 17 -31.20 32.16 5.90
C ILE A 17 -32.57 31.84 6.48
N PHE A 18 -32.65 31.68 7.80
CA PHE A 18 -33.93 31.69 8.51
C PHE A 18 -34.43 33.13 8.67
N SER A 19 -35.48 33.45 7.97
CA SER A 19 -36.28 34.70 8.13
C SER A 19 -37.25 34.51 9.28
N CYS A 20 -37.02 35.19 10.38
CA CYS A 20 -37.96 35.27 11.50
C CYS A 20 -38.97 36.37 11.21
N SER A 21 -40.24 36.05 10.94
CA SER A 21 -41.32 37.04 10.89
C SER A 21 -42.00 37.12 12.25
N GLY A 22 -41.71 38.20 12.95
CA GLY A 22 -42.40 38.54 14.18
C GLY A 22 -43.86 38.99 13.93
N GLY A 23 -44.78 38.43 14.69
CA GLY A 23 -46.14 38.92 14.83
C GLY A 23 -46.38 39.50 16.20
N SER A 24 -46.37 40.82 16.30
CA SER A 24 -46.76 41.55 17.49
C SER A 24 -48.29 41.65 17.56
N SER A 25 -48.89 41.28 18.65
CA SER A 25 -50.24 41.72 19.02
C SER A 25 -50.22 42.32 20.43
N THR A 26 -50.24 43.61 20.44
CA THR A 26 -50.52 44.45 21.62
C THR A 26 -51.99 44.38 21.96
N GLN A 27 -52.35 44.00 23.19
CA GLN A 27 -53.59 44.42 23.80
C GLN A 27 -53.30 45.17 25.10
N SER A 28 -53.66 46.46 25.06
CA SER A 28 -53.78 47.35 26.20
C SER A 28 -55.05 47.07 26.98
N VAL A 29 -55.00 46.92 28.27
CA VAL A 29 -56.15 47.05 29.17
C VAL A 29 -55.80 48.04 30.26
N GLU A 30 -56.70 48.99 30.40
CA GLU A 30 -56.60 50.16 31.23
C GLU A 30 -56.71 49.85 32.75
N ASP A 31 -56.09 50.75 33.49
CA ASP A 31 -56.04 51.01 34.87
C ASP A 31 -57.42 51.22 35.53
N VAL A 32 -57.68 50.55 36.67
CA VAL A 32 -58.62 51.05 37.68
C VAL A 32 -58.01 50.83 39.07
N GLY A 33 -57.65 51.93 39.67
CA GLY A 33 -57.15 51.93 41.05
C GLY A 33 -58.19 51.58 42.08
N ASP A 34 -57.75 50.91 43.16
CA ASP A 34 -58.39 51.00 44.47
C ASP A 34 -57.37 51.02 45.57
N ASP A 35 -57.43 52.04 46.39
CA ASP A 35 -56.62 52.28 47.59
C ASP A 35 -57.23 51.51 48.79
N THR A 36 -56.40 50.63 49.40
CA THR A 36 -56.48 50.43 50.85
C THR A 36 -55.16 49.94 51.42
N PRO A 37 -54.76 50.41 52.60
CA PRO A 37 -53.43 50.21 53.17
C PRO A 37 -53.36 49.02 54.14
N GLY A 38 -52.23 48.34 54.03
CA GLY A 38 -51.65 47.68 55.22
C GLY A 38 -51.88 46.21 55.36
N ASP A 39 -50.91 45.44 55.03
CA ASP A 39 -50.41 44.40 55.98
C ASP A 39 -48.92 44.10 55.69
N ASN A 40 -48.13 44.23 56.75
CA ASN A 40 -46.69 44.05 56.77
C ASN A 40 -46.41 42.63 57.18
N SER A 41 -46.41 41.67 56.26
CA SER A 41 -45.91 40.31 56.49
C SER A 41 -44.72 40.06 55.56
N GLY A 42 -43.52 39.93 56.12
CA GLY A 42 -42.29 39.67 55.45
C GLY A 42 -42.35 38.41 54.59
N GLY A 43 -42.56 38.63 53.30
CA GLY A 43 -42.39 37.63 52.27
C GLY A 43 -40.92 37.53 51.91
N ASN A 44 -40.35 36.39 52.26
CA ASN A 44 -39.02 35.96 51.82
C ASN A 44 -39.01 35.98 50.27
N GLY A 45 -38.43 36.98 49.68
CA GLY A 45 -38.30 37.10 48.22
C GLY A 45 -37.29 36.07 47.67
N GLY A 46 -37.72 34.82 47.62
CA GLY A 46 -37.01 33.84 46.86
C GLY A 46 -37.13 34.18 45.37
N GLY A 47 -36.08 34.80 44.80
CA GLY A 47 -36.02 35.06 43.38
C GLY A 47 -36.25 33.74 42.63
N ILE A 48 -37.13 33.76 41.64
CA ILE A 48 -37.32 32.61 40.76
C ILE A 48 -36.00 32.42 40.00
N ILE A 49 -35.28 31.32 40.30
CA ILE A 49 -34.09 30.92 39.54
C ILE A 49 -34.59 30.39 38.21
N PRO A 50 -34.20 30.98 37.07
CA PRO A 50 -34.66 30.51 35.77
C PRO A 50 -34.06 29.15 35.46
N GLU A 51 -34.80 28.35 34.68
CA GLU A 51 -34.29 27.09 34.15
C GLU A 51 -33.03 27.31 33.32
N PRO A 52 -32.03 26.39 33.34
CA PRO A 52 -30.92 26.45 32.43
C PRO A 52 -31.39 26.20 31.00
N VAL A 53 -30.58 26.61 30.00
CA VAL A 53 -30.84 26.36 28.59
C VAL A 53 -29.71 25.51 28.04
N ALA A 54 -30.06 24.28 27.59
CA ALA A 54 -29.11 23.31 27.01
C ALA A 54 -28.68 23.77 25.59
N SER A 55 -27.39 23.70 25.35
CA SER A 55 -26.76 23.92 24.04
C SER A 55 -25.37 23.32 24.03
N PHE A 56 -24.89 22.88 22.87
CA PHE A 56 -23.56 22.29 22.73
C PHE A 56 -22.93 22.59 21.39
N THR A 57 -21.64 22.23 21.27
CA THR A 57 -20.87 22.18 20.02
C THR A 57 -20.07 20.87 19.99
N VAL A 58 -19.75 20.42 18.78
CA VAL A 58 -18.93 19.23 18.52
C VAL A 58 -17.68 19.59 17.74
N SER A 59 -16.59 18.83 17.91
CA SER A 59 -15.34 19.08 17.19
C SER A 59 -15.42 18.69 15.71
N SER A 60 -16.26 17.72 15.37
CA SER A 60 -16.57 17.28 14.00
C SER A 60 -17.97 16.69 13.94
N TYR A 61 -18.58 16.74 12.75
CA TYR A 61 -19.88 16.12 12.46
C TYR A 61 -19.74 14.80 11.70
N SER A 62 -18.53 14.43 11.26
CA SER A 62 -18.27 13.20 10.52
C SER A 62 -16.83 12.73 10.66
N GLY A 63 -16.61 11.43 10.43
CA GLY A 63 -15.30 10.79 10.42
C GLY A 63 -15.38 9.34 9.94
N GLU A 64 -14.24 8.65 9.94
CA GLU A 64 -14.14 7.21 9.67
C GLU A 64 -13.86 6.46 10.98
N ALA A 65 -14.59 5.36 11.23
CA ALA A 65 -14.43 4.57 12.44
C ALA A 65 -13.04 3.89 12.52
N PRO A 66 -12.39 3.86 13.72
CA PRO A 66 -12.79 4.52 14.98
C PRO A 66 -12.46 6.02 14.95
N PHE A 67 -13.41 6.88 15.36
CA PHE A 67 -13.27 8.34 15.28
C PHE A 67 -13.62 9.02 16.60
N ASP A 68 -12.73 9.92 17.05
CA ASP A 68 -12.89 10.68 18.29
C ASP A 68 -13.61 12.00 18.04
N ILE A 69 -14.70 12.25 18.77
CA ILE A 69 -15.42 13.53 18.75
C ILE A 69 -15.44 14.13 20.15
N THR A 70 -15.05 15.38 20.27
CA THR A 70 -15.14 16.14 21.52
C THR A 70 -16.44 16.93 21.55
N PHE A 71 -17.24 16.73 22.58
CA PHE A 71 -18.48 17.42 22.89
C PHE A 71 -18.24 18.49 23.94
N THR A 72 -18.73 19.68 23.71
CA THR A 72 -18.57 20.80 24.64
C THR A 72 -19.91 21.49 24.86
N SER A 73 -20.36 21.57 26.13
CA SER A 73 -21.56 22.30 26.49
C SER A 73 -21.35 23.81 26.34
N THR A 74 -22.25 24.46 25.62
CA THR A 74 -22.38 25.91 25.52
C THR A 74 -23.63 26.43 26.23
N SER A 75 -24.23 25.57 27.09
CA SER A 75 -25.43 25.84 27.84
C SER A 75 -25.31 27.07 28.77
N THR A 76 -26.43 27.70 29.02
CA THR A 76 -26.49 28.91 29.84
C THR A 76 -27.39 28.77 31.06
N GLY A 77 -27.24 29.60 32.09
CA GLY A 77 -27.95 29.53 33.37
C GLY A 77 -27.09 28.93 34.50
N GLU A 78 -27.69 28.75 35.66
CA GLU A 78 -27.02 28.07 36.78
C GLU A 78 -27.11 26.56 36.59
N ILE A 79 -25.99 25.90 36.20
CA ILE A 79 -25.91 24.47 35.88
C ILE A 79 -25.08 23.78 36.99
N THR A 80 -25.61 22.70 37.49
CA THR A 80 -24.96 21.84 38.51
C THR A 80 -24.59 20.46 37.96
N SER A 81 -25.21 20.03 36.82
CA SER A 81 -24.98 18.73 36.24
C SER A 81 -25.24 18.75 34.73
N TRP A 82 -24.46 17.93 33.99
CA TRP A 82 -24.61 17.61 32.59
C TRP A 82 -24.86 16.12 32.45
N LEU A 83 -25.71 15.71 31.55
CA LEU A 83 -25.94 14.31 31.20
C LEU A 83 -25.93 14.24 29.66
N TRP A 84 -24.97 13.54 29.11
CA TRP A 84 -24.81 13.34 27.67
C TRP A 84 -25.23 11.93 27.27
N ASN A 85 -25.97 11.85 26.18
CA ASN A 85 -26.18 10.63 25.42
C ASN A 85 -25.81 10.92 23.97
N VAL A 86 -24.87 10.12 23.40
CA VAL A 86 -24.24 10.43 22.11
C VAL A 86 -24.13 9.25 21.15
N ASP A 87 -24.64 8.05 21.52
CA ASP A 87 -24.51 6.81 20.75
C ASP A 87 -25.82 6.03 20.54
N ASP A 88 -26.96 6.70 20.67
CA ASP A 88 -28.32 6.16 20.45
C ASP A 88 -28.77 5.07 21.42
N ASP A 89 -28.03 4.84 22.48
CA ASP A 89 -28.45 3.93 23.52
C ASP A 89 -29.16 4.66 24.69
N SER A 90 -29.42 4.01 25.80
CA SER A 90 -30.09 4.61 26.95
C SER A 90 -29.13 5.06 28.04
N ASP A 91 -27.83 4.88 27.82
CA ASP A 91 -26.83 5.13 28.83
C ASP A 91 -26.37 6.61 28.81
N ILE A 92 -25.66 7.02 29.82
CA ILE A 92 -25.08 8.38 29.92
C ILE A 92 -23.57 8.24 29.81
N GLU A 93 -23.00 8.72 28.67
CA GLU A 93 -21.58 8.60 28.37
C GLU A 93 -20.75 9.57 29.18
N SER A 94 -21.32 10.69 29.59
CA SER A 94 -20.58 11.67 30.39
C SER A 94 -21.46 12.56 31.25
N THR A 95 -20.87 12.99 32.38
CA THR A 95 -21.45 14.01 33.29
C THR A 95 -20.57 15.28 33.36
N TYR A 96 -19.61 15.42 32.49
CA TYR A 96 -18.73 16.60 32.39
C TYR A 96 -19.24 17.61 31.38
N ASN A 97 -18.87 18.87 31.54
CA ASN A 97 -19.22 19.91 30.58
C ASN A 97 -18.50 19.77 29.22
N THR A 98 -17.40 19.01 29.19
CA THR A 98 -16.64 18.66 27.98
C THR A 98 -16.08 17.26 28.14
N PHE A 99 -16.18 16.45 27.08
CA PHE A 99 -15.61 15.09 27.05
C PHE A 99 -15.38 14.66 25.61
N THR A 100 -14.64 13.57 25.40
CA THR A 100 -14.42 12.94 24.10
C THR A 100 -15.03 11.55 24.11
N HIS A 101 -15.79 11.23 23.06
CA HIS A 101 -16.34 9.89 22.79
C HIS A 101 -15.71 9.33 21.53
N THR A 102 -15.43 8.02 21.52
CA THR A 102 -14.88 7.29 20.35
C THR A 102 -15.98 6.45 19.72
N TYR A 103 -16.37 6.80 18.50
CA TYR A 103 -17.29 6.00 17.70
C TYR A 103 -16.52 4.87 17.00
N ASN A 104 -16.72 3.64 17.44
CA ASN A 104 -16.02 2.47 16.89
C ASN A 104 -16.71 1.84 15.67
N ASN A 105 -17.96 2.18 15.41
CA ASN A 105 -18.76 1.62 14.31
C ASN A 105 -19.26 2.73 13.40
N ALA A 106 -19.48 2.41 12.13
CA ALA A 106 -20.17 3.31 11.21
C ALA A 106 -21.65 3.41 11.58
N GLY A 107 -22.22 4.59 11.36
CA GLY A 107 -23.62 4.89 11.66
C GLY A 107 -23.89 6.38 11.63
N THR A 108 -25.15 6.72 11.82
CA THR A 108 -25.59 8.08 12.17
C THR A 108 -26.07 8.06 13.60
N TYR A 109 -25.71 9.06 14.38
CA TYR A 109 -25.97 9.09 15.81
C TYR A 109 -26.62 10.40 16.21
N ASP A 110 -27.63 10.28 17.09
CA ASP A 110 -28.26 11.39 17.76
C ASP A 110 -27.37 11.89 18.92
N VAL A 111 -27.40 13.16 19.20
CA VAL A 111 -26.71 13.75 20.35
C VAL A 111 -27.71 14.48 21.21
N SER A 112 -27.79 14.13 22.48
CA SER A 112 -28.61 14.82 23.45
C SER A 112 -27.80 15.25 24.69
N LEU A 113 -28.05 16.47 25.10
CA LEU A 113 -27.52 17.04 26.34
C LEU A 113 -28.66 17.45 27.24
N THR A 114 -28.73 16.86 28.44
CA THR A 114 -29.57 17.34 29.52
C THR A 114 -28.73 18.16 30.51
N VAL A 115 -29.13 19.38 30.79
CA VAL A 115 -28.54 20.22 31.85
C VAL A 115 -29.51 20.37 33.01
N ILE A 116 -29.00 20.29 34.22
CA ILE A 116 -29.75 20.37 35.45
C ILE A 116 -29.18 21.50 36.34
N GLY A 117 -30.05 22.32 36.91
CA GLY A 117 -29.69 23.39 37.81
C GLY A 117 -30.76 23.68 38.85
N PRO A 118 -30.55 24.63 39.75
CA PRO A 118 -31.54 24.96 40.80
C PRO A 118 -32.91 25.44 40.26
N GLY A 119 -32.93 25.96 39.02
CA GLY A 119 -34.16 26.38 38.35
C GLY A 119 -34.94 25.31 37.61
N GLY A 120 -34.36 24.10 37.51
CA GLY A 120 -34.99 22.98 36.78
C GLY A 120 -33.98 22.25 35.87
N GLN A 121 -34.52 21.58 34.81
CA GLN A 121 -33.71 20.89 33.80
C GLN A 121 -34.17 21.26 32.42
N ASN A 122 -33.24 21.21 31.45
CA ASN A 122 -33.52 21.42 30.03
C ASN A 122 -32.75 20.43 29.18
N VAL A 123 -33.35 19.99 28.07
CA VAL A 123 -32.76 19.03 27.14
C VAL A 123 -32.66 19.67 25.77
N HIS A 124 -31.53 19.47 25.12
CA HIS A 124 -31.31 19.78 23.70
C HIS A 124 -30.88 18.50 22.98
N THR A 125 -31.60 18.14 21.90
CA THR A 125 -31.31 16.95 21.08
C THR A 125 -31.17 17.38 19.65
N GLU A 126 -30.14 16.90 18.99
CA GLU A 126 -29.94 17.00 17.54
C GLU A 126 -29.87 15.58 16.98
N ASN A 127 -30.83 15.28 16.08
CA ASN A 127 -30.94 13.94 15.51
C ASN A 127 -30.03 13.80 14.28
N ASP A 128 -29.44 12.61 14.10
CA ASP A 128 -28.54 12.24 12.97
C ASP A 128 -27.39 13.24 12.76
N ILE A 129 -26.95 13.92 13.82
CA ILE A 129 -25.97 15.00 13.69
C ILE A 129 -24.54 14.48 13.45
N ILE A 130 -24.23 13.29 13.94
CA ILE A 130 -22.91 12.64 13.76
C ILE A 130 -23.07 11.56 12.68
N SER A 131 -22.19 11.58 11.67
CA SER A 131 -22.13 10.58 10.61
C SER A 131 -20.76 9.94 10.55
N ILE A 132 -20.67 8.68 10.93
CA ILE A 132 -19.43 7.88 10.91
C ILE A 132 -19.52 6.89 9.75
N THR A 133 -18.48 6.81 8.93
CA THR A 133 -18.37 5.84 7.83
C THR A 133 -17.45 4.70 8.23
N GLU A 134 -17.63 3.53 7.58
CA GLU A 134 -16.59 2.50 7.64
C GLU A 134 -15.31 3.05 7.01
N PRO A 135 -14.13 2.66 7.51
CA PRO A 135 -12.88 2.93 6.81
C PRO A 135 -12.96 2.36 5.39
N ASP A 136 -12.50 3.12 4.40
CA ASP A 136 -12.37 2.58 3.05
C ASP A 136 -11.25 1.52 3.04
N THR A 137 -11.65 0.26 3.23
CA THR A 137 -10.77 -0.91 3.15
C THR A 137 -10.65 -1.43 1.71
N SER A 138 -11.22 -0.74 0.74
CA SER A 138 -11.07 -1.13 -0.66
C SER A 138 -9.61 -0.95 -1.06
N THR A 139 -8.90 -2.05 -1.23
CA THR A 139 -7.56 -2.01 -1.81
C THR A 139 -7.67 -1.63 -3.27
N GLU A 140 -7.01 -0.55 -3.66
CA GLU A 140 -6.97 -0.13 -5.06
C GLU A 140 -6.30 -1.23 -5.89
N THR A 141 -6.99 -1.70 -6.95
CA THR A 141 -6.51 -2.75 -7.86
C THR A 141 -6.11 -2.16 -9.22
N GLY A 142 -5.37 -2.92 -10.01
CA GLY A 142 -4.85 -2.47 -11.29
C GLY A 142 -3.44 -1.91 -11.20
N LEU A 143 -3.08 -1.06 -12.15
CA LEU A 143 -1.73 -0.49 -12.24
C LEU A 143 -1.64 0.83 -11.47
N LEU A 144 -0.79 0.85 -10.46
CA LEU A 144 -0.50 2.01 -9.62
C LEU A 144 0.95 2.47 -9.83
N SER A 145 1.20 3.76 -9.62
CA SER A 145 2.53 4.37 -9.68
C SER A 145 2.86 4.95 -8.31
N GLU A 146 3.85 4.38 -7.66
CA GLU A 146 4.17 4.63 -6.27
C GLU A 146 5.59 5.16 -6.09
N THR A 147 5.84 5.77 -4.95
CA THR A 147 7.16 6.23 -4.55
C THR A 147 7.46 5.89 -3.11
N MET A 148 8.71 5.65 -2.79
CA MET A 148 9.19 5.54 -1.42
C MET A 148 10.49 6.32 -1.22
N SER A 149 10.82 6.64 0.01
CA SER A 149 12.12 7.22 0.36
C SER A 149 13.07 6.11 0.82
N TYR A 150 14.25 6.01 0.20
CA TYR A 150 15.31 5.11 0.61
C TYR A 150 16.68 5.76 0.43
N ASP A 151 17.50 5.76 1.46
CA ASP A 151 18.86 6.34 1.50
C ASP A 151 18.91 7.82 1.03
N ASN A 152 17.92 8.63 1.49
CA ASN A 152 17.69 10.04 1.13
C ASN A 152 17.37 10.29 -0.36
N GLU A 153 17.07 9.24 -1.12
CA GLU A 153 16.61 9.33 -2.51
C GLU A 153 15.11 8.96 -2.60
N THR A 154 14.41 9.56 -3.55
CA THR A 154 13.06 9.11 -3.91
C THR A 154 13.20 7.97 -4.91
N ARG A 155 12.67 6.79 -4.55
CA ARG A 155 12.62 5.62 -5.43
C ARG A 155 11.21 5.45 -5.95
N GLU A 156 11.08 5.24 -7.25
CA GLU A 156 9.81 5.05 -7.94
C GLU A 156 9.61 3.58 -8.28
N TYR A 157 8.36 3.15 -8.33
CA TYR A 157 8.00 1.81 -8.84
C TYR A 157 6.57 1.79 -9.38
N LEU A 158 6.33 0.90 -10.33
CA LEU A 158 4.97 0.53 -10.73
C LEU A 158 4.61 -0.75 -10.00
N ILE A 159 3.37 -0.84 -9.55
CA ILE A 159 2.81 -2.03 -8.93
C ILE A 159 1.47 -2.36 -9.58
N TYR A 160 1.28 -3.60 -9.96
CA TYR A 160 0.02 -4.11 -10.47
C TYR A 160 -0.61 -5.04 -9.45
N ILE A 161 -1.75 -4.63 -8.94
CA ILE A 161 -2.56 -5.41 -7.99
C ILE A 161 -3.64 -6.12 -8.79
N PRO A 162 -3.70 -7.46 -8.77
CA PRO A 162 -4.70 -8.21 -9.52
C PRO A 162 -6.12 -7.89 -9.03
N SER A 163 -7.09 -7.94 -9.94
CA SER A 163 -8.50 -7.65 -9.63
C SER A 163 -9.10 -8.63 -8.62
N SER A 164 -8.48 -9.78 -8.43
CA SER A 164 -8.86 -10.83 -7.46
C SER A 164 -8.12 -10.74 -6.12
N TYR A 165 -7.33 -9.68 -5.89
CA TYR A 165 -6.59 -9.52 -4.63
C TYR A 165 -7.55 -9.49 -3.44
N ASP A 166 -7.22 -10.29 -2.41
CA ASP A 166 -7.93 -10.33 -1.12
C ASP A 166 -6.93 -10.02 0.00
N PRO A 167 -7.09 -8.93 0.76
CA PRO A 167 -6.17 -8.57 1.85
C PRO A 167 -6.12 -9.60 2.98
N ASN A 168 -7.08 -10.51 3.06
CA ASN A 168 -7.11 -11.59 4.04
C ASN A 168 -6.36 -12.87 3.57
N SER A 169 -5.88 -12.88 2.32
CA SER A 169 -5.17 -14.02 1.72
C SER A 169 -3.75 -13.62 1.33
N ALA A 170 -2.76 -14.35 1.87
CA ALA A 170 -1.36 -14.09 1.51
C ALA A 170 -1.13 -14.31 0.00
N THR A 171 -0.60 -13.30 -0.68
CA THR A 171 -0.49 -13.21 -2.14
C THR A 171 0.97 -13.26 -2.60
N PRO A 172 1.33 -14.11 -3.58
CA PRO A 172 2.66 -14.12 -4.18
C PRO A 172 3.04 -12.76 -4.80
N ILE A 173 4.35 -12.48 -4.87
CA ILE A 173 4.86 -11.24 -5.46
C ILE A 173 6.00 -11.52 -6.45
N LEU A 174 5.95 -10.86 -7.60
CA LEU A 174 6.96 -10.91 -8.65
C LEU A 174 7.56 -9.52 -8.88
N PHE A 175 8.88 -9.40 -8.80
CA PHE A 175 9.61 -8.19 -9.18
C PHE A 175 10.26 -8.35 -10.55
N ALA A 176 10.06 -7.38 -11.45
CA ALA A 176 10.64 -7.33 -12.79
C ALA A 176 11.54 -6.10 -12.96
N PHE A 177 12.85 -6.32 -13.09
CA PHE A 177 13.86 -5.27 -13.16
C PHE A 177 14.25 -4.96 -14.60
N HIS A 178 14.15 -3.68 -15.01
CA HIS A 178 14.53 -3.22 -16.35
C HIS A 178 16.06 -3.28 -16.57
N GLY A 179 16.48 -3.29 -17.85
CA GLY A 179 17.89 -3.21 -18.24
C GLY A 179 18.49 -1.79 -18.08
N PHE A 180 19.79 -1.67 -18.34
CA PHE A 180 20.49 -0.37 -18.35
C PHE A 180 19.79 0.63 -19.27
N SER A 181 19.65 1.89 -18.82
CA SER A 181 18.91 2.97 -19.48
C SER A 181 17.41 2.68 -19.71
N GLY A 182 16.86 1.63 -19.08
CA GLY A 182 15.45 1.29 -19.13
C GLY A 182 14.60 2.13 -18.16
N TYR A 183 13.30 2.10 -18.40
CA TYR A 183 12.30 2.73 -17.52
C TYR A 183 11.18 1.74 -17.23
N SER A 184 10.76 1.65 -15.99
CA SER A 184 9.68 0.76 -15.53
C SER A 184 8.41 0.91 -16.36
N GLN A 185 8.03 2.15 -16.72
CA GLN A 185 6.85 2.48 -17.53
C GLN A 185 6.87 1.90 -18.96
N TYR A 186 8.06 1.59 -19.51
CA TYR A 186 8.20 0.92 -20.79
C TYR A 186 8.43 -0.57 -20.62
N PHE A 187 9.17 -0.95 -19.58
CA PHE A 187 9.51 -2.35 -19.33
C PHE A 187 8.29 -3.19 -18.99
N ILE A 188 7.30 -2.63 -18.29
CA ILE A 188 6.01 -3.31 -18.03
C ILE A 188 5.27 -3.75 -19.28
N ASN A 189 5.49 -3.08 -20.42
CA ASN A 189 4.89 -3.47 -21.70
C ASN A 189 5.78 -4.46 -22.48
N THR A 190 7.03 -4.64 -22.10
CA THR A 190 7.97 -5.61 -22.66
C THR A 190 7.87 -6.94 -21.90
N ALA A 191 7.90 -6.89 -20.59
CA ALA A 191 7.72 -8.00 -19.66
C ALA A 191 6.33 -7.87 -19.01
N ASP A 192 5.28 -8.15 -19.78
CA ASP A 192 3.90 -7.92 -19.34
C ASP A 192 3.34 -9.12 -18.56
N PHE A 193 3.37 -9.02 -17.23
CA PHE A 193 2.81 -10.03 -16.33
C PHE A 193 1.37 -9.74 -15.89
N ARG A 194 0.74 -8.63 -16.31
CA ARG A 194 -0.57 -8.19 -15.79
C ARG A 194 -1.68 -9.21 -15.98
N SER A 195 -1.78 -9.78 -17.18
CA SER A 195 -2.80 -10.81 -17.46
C SER A 195 -2.57 -12.10 -16.65
N LEU A 196 -1.31 -12.47 -16.43
CA LEU A 196 -0.95 -13.61 -15.58
C LEU A 196 -1.22 -13.29 -14.10
N ALA A 197 -0.96 -12.07 -13.67
CA ALA A 197 -1.29 -11.60 -12.33
C ALA A 197 -2.78 -11.72 -12.01
N ASP A 198 -3.65 -11.31 -12.95
CA ASP A 198 -5.10 -11.49 -12.81
C ASP A 198 -5.51 -12.98 -12.83
N GLN A 199 -4.87 -13.79 -13.66
CA GLN A 199 -5.19 -15.21 -13.80
C GLN A 199 -4.78 -16.03 -12.58
N PHE A 200 -3.62 -15.73 -11.99
CA PHE A 200 -3.00 -16.55 -10.93
C PHE A 200 -2.95 -15.86 -9.56
N ASN A 201 -3.52 -14.67 -9.44
CA ASN A 201 -3.61 -13.88 -8.22
C ASN A 201 -2.23 -13.64 -7.58
N PHE A 202 -1.36 -12.89 -8.27
CA PHE A 202 -0.10 -12.40 -7.73
C PHE A 202 0.09 -10.90 -8.00
N ILE A 203 0.89 -10.26 -7.18
CA ILE A 203 1.26 -8.84 -7.36
C ILE A 203 2.51 -8.75 -8.23
N ALA A 204 2.49 -7.90 -9.28
CA ALA A 204 3.65 -7.66 -10.12
C ALA A 204 4.22 -6.26 -9.89
N VAL A 205 5.53 -6.17 -9.60
CA VAL A 205 6.23 -4.92 -9.26
C VAL A 205 7.33 -4.64 -10.28
N TYR A 206 7.39 -3.40 -10.76
CA TYR A 206 8.39 -2.93 -11.72
C TYR A 206 9.13 -1.73 -11.11
N PRO A 207 10.18 -1.97 -10.34
CA PRO A 207 10.94 -0.89 -9.72
C PRO A 207 11.71 -0.07 -10.76
N GLN A 208 11.97 1.22 -10.45
CA GLN A 208 12.78 2.12 -11.26
C GLN A 208 14.20 2.24 -10.68
N GLY A 209 15.19 1.90 -11.48
CA GLY A 209 16.60 2.15 -11.17
C GLY A 209 16.95 3.63 -11.22
N LEU A 210 17.86 4.08 -10.37
CA LEU A 210 18.34 5.46 -10.36
C LEU A 210 19.26 5.76 -11.55
N VAL A 211 19.33 7.03 -11.92
CA VAL A 211 20.22 7.50 -13.00
C VAL A 211 21.66 7.51 -12.51
N CYS A 212 22.53 6.84 -13.26
CA CYS A 212 23.93 6.69 -12.95
C CYS A 212 24.75 6.45 -14.23
N GLY A 213 25.85 7.17 -14.39
CA GLY A 213 26.74 6.97 -15.54
C GLY A 213 26.09 7.20 -16.91
N GLY A 214 25.07 8.05 -16.97
CA GLY A 214 24.39 8.42 -18.23
C GLY A 214 23.15 7.59 -18.54
N GLY A 215 22.67 6.71 -17.63
CA GLY A 215 21.44 5.95 -17.78
C GLY A 215 20.93 5.44 -16.42
N THR A 216 19.71 4.93 -16.40
CA THR A 216 19.17 4.23 -15.23
C THR A 216 19.85 2.86 -15.11
N THR A 217 20.12 2.42 -13.88
CA THR A 217 20.88 1.18 -13.68
C THR A 217 20.60 0.57 -12.30
N TRP A 218 21.02 -0.67 -12.14
CA TRP A 218 21.06 -1.43 -10.89
C TRP A 218 22.52 -1.73 -10.53
N ASN A 219 22.95 -1.36 -9.35
CA ASN A 219 24.21 -1.83 -8.78
C ASN A 219 24.05 -3.29 -8.35
N THR A 220 25.00 -4.12 -8.76
CA THR A 220 24.96 -5.58 -8.56
C THR A 220 25.78 -6.06 -7.37
N ASN A 221 26.53 -5.16 -6.71
CA ASN A 221 27.30 -5.46 -5.53
C ASN A 221 26.82 -4.65 -4.32
N PRO A 222 27.06 -5.14 -3.10
CA PRO A 222 26.84 -4.35 -1.89
C PRO A 222 27.63 -3.02 -1.90
N PRO A 223 27.23 -2.04 -1.07
CA PRO A 223 27.99 -0.80 -0.91
C PRO A 223 29.48 -1.06 -0.62
N GLY A 224 30.32 -0.35 -1.36
CA GLY A 224 31.79 -0.52 -1.29
C GLY A 224 32.36 -1.59 -2.20
N GLY A 225 31.52 -2.37 -2.89
CA GLY A 225 31.94 -3.26 -3.97
C GLY A 225 32.21 -2.50 -5.28
N ASP A 226 32.56 -3.26 -6.34
CA ASP A 226 32.79 -2.70 -7.67
C ASP A 226 31.43 -2.33 -8.34
N ASN A 227 30.92 -1.17 -7.99
CA ASN A 227 29.66 -0.61 -8.49
C ASN A 227 29.92 0.63 -9.35
N LYS A 228 29.06 0.88 -10.34
CA LYS A 228 29.13 2.09 -11.16
C LYS A 228 28.88 3.36 -10.36
N CYS A 229 28.05 3.28 -9.34
CA CYS A 229 27.60 4.40 -8.53
C CYS A 229 27.46 4.04 -7.06
N SER A 230 27.20 5.06 -6.24
CA SER A 230 27.17 4.94 -4.78
C SER A 230 25.83 4.45 -4.22
N GLN A 231 24.74 4.41 -5.02
CA GLN A 231 23.43 3.97 -4.52
C GLN A 231 23.47 2.51 -4.04
N ASP A 232 22.76 2.24 -2.97
CA ASP A 232 22.60 0.88 -2.42
C ASP A 232 21.32 0.22 -2.96
N ASP A 233 21.41 -0.39 -4.16
CA ASP A 233 20.29 -1.13 -4.72
C ASP A 233 20.09 -2.49 -4.04
N ILE A 234 21.16 -3.08 -3.47
CA ILE A 234 21.07 -4.35 -2.72
C ILE A 234 20.22 -4.18 -1.46
N GLY A 235 20.38 -3.07 -0.73
CA GLY A 235 19.55 -2.76 0.44
C GLY A 235 18.18 -2.16 0.07
N PHE A 236 18.05 -1.56 -1.11
CA PHE A 236 16.77 -1.05 -1.60
C PHE A 236 15.73 -2.16 -1.79
N PHE A 237 16.09 -3.31 -2.34
CA PHE A 237 15.14 -4.40 -2.58
C PHE A 237 14.41 -4.86 -1.31
N PRO A 238 15.09 -5.23 -0.20
CA PRO A 238 14.39 -5.59 1.03
C PRO A 238 13.55 -4.44 1.62
N ALA A 239 14.00 -3.19 1.48
CA ALA A 239 13.22 -2.04 1.92
C ALA A 239 11.93 -1.89 1.11
N LEU A 240 11.99 -2.07 -0.23
CA LEU A 240 10.82 -2.05 -1.10
C LEU A 240 9.85 -3.20 -0.81
N LEU A 241 10.36 -4.42 -0.61
CA LEU A 241 9.53 -5.56 -0.23
C LEU A 241 8.83 -5.32 1.10
N ASN A 242 9.52 -4.74 2.08
CA ASN A 242 8.94 -4.40 3.38
C ASN A 242 7.86 -3.31 3.26
N GLU A 243 8.10 -2.26 2.46
CA GLU A 243 7.12 -1.20 2.18
C GLU A 243 5.83 -1.78 1.58
N ILE A 244 5.98 -2.63 0.56
CA ILE A 244 4.83 -3.28 -0.09
C ILE A 244 4.11 -4.23 0.88
N SER A 245 4.85 -4.98 1.70
CA SER A 245 4.27 -5.90 2.70
C SER A 245 3.56 -5.17 3.85
N GLY A 246 3.85 -3.89 4.06
CA GLY A 246 3.12 -3.03 4.99
C GLY A 246 1.74 -2.62 4.47
N ASN A 247 1.56 -2.61 3.16
CA ASN A 247 0.32 -2.18 2.50
C ASN A 247 -0.50 -3.36 1.93
N TYR A 248 0.13 -4.49 1.66
CA TYR A 248 -0.49 -5.67 1.04
C TYR A 248 -0.10 -6.95 1.79
N ASN A 249 -1.02 -7.90 1.87
CA ASN A 249 -0.77 -9.20 2.48
C ASN A 249 0.06 -10.11 1.56
N ILE A 250 1.38 -10.04 1.69
CA ILE A 250 2.34 -10.76 0.84
C ILE A 250 2.69 -12.13 1.44
N ASP A 251 2.70 -13.17 0.60
CA ASP A 251 3.26 -14.48 0.93
C ASP A 251 4.79 -14.42 0.88
N ALA A 252 5.43 -14.23 2.02
CA ALA A 252 6.88 -14.14 2.12
C ALA A 252 7.63 -15.41 1.67
N SER A 253 6.95 -16.53 1.48
CA SER A 253 7.52 -17.77 0.91
C SER A 253 7.44 -17.81 -0.62
N LYS A 254 6.84 -16.80 -1.26
CA LYS A 254 6.60 -16.71 -2.71
C LYS A 254 7.01 -15.37 -3.27
N VAL A 255 8.29 -15.05 -3.13
CA VAL A 255 8.91 -13.83 -3.67
C VAL A 255 9.78 -14.21 -4.87
N PHE A 256 9.35 -13.79 -6.05
CA PHE A 256 9.95 -14.14 -7.32
C PHE A 256 10.59 -12.94 -7.99
N LEU A 257 11.73 -13.14 -8.65
CA LEU A 257 12.43 -12.06 -9.33
C LEU A 257 12.69 -12.43 -10.80
N THR A 258 12.51 -11.44 -11.67
CA THR A 258 12.98 -11.50 -13.05
C THR A 258 13.60 -10.17 -13.44
N GLY A 259 14.31 -10.13 -14.53
CA GLY A 259 14.86 -8.91 -15.07
C GLY A 259 15.52 -9.12 -16.42
N TYR A 260 15.79 -8.02 -17.09
CA TYR A 260 16.43 -7.99 -18.38
C TYR A 260 17.83 -7.36 -18.30
N SER A 261 18.83 -7.98 -18.95
CA SER A 261 20.18 -7.39 -19.04
C SER A 261 20.75 -7.04 -17.66
N ASN A 262 21.03 -5.78 -17.37
CA ASN A 262 21.47 -5.32 -16.03
C ASN A 262 20.44 -5.65 -14.93
N GLY A 263 19.14 -5.66 -15.21
CA GLY A 263 18.12 -6.11 -14.27
C GLY A 263 18.16 -7.63 -14.02
N ALA A 264 18.58 -8.41 -15.02
CA ALA A 264 18.83 -9.84 -14.86
C ALA A 264 20.08 -10.10 -14.02
N ASP A 265 21.18 -9.34 -14.29
CA ASP A 265 22.38 -9.38 -13.46
C ASP A 265 22.04 -9.07 -11.99
N PHE A 266 21.15 -8.07 -11.78
CA PHE A 266 20.67 -7.70 -10.45
C PHE A 266 19.83 -8.81 -9.79
N SER A 267 19.01 -9.54 -10.55
CA SER A 267 18.24 -10.67 -10.02
C SER A 267 19.16 -11.78 -9.48
N TYR A 268 20.28 -12.07 -10.16
CA TYR A 268 21.32 -12.98 -9.63
C TYR A 268 21.92 -12.46 -8.33
N SER A 269 22.21 -11.15 -8.27
CA SER A 269 22.76 -10.54 -7.05
C SER A 269 21.80 -10.67 -5.87
N MET A 270 20.49 -10.49 -6.10
CA MET A 270 19.47 -10.68 -5.05
C MET A 270 19.43 -12.12 -4.56
N ALA A 271 19.49 -13.11 -5.45
CA ALA A 271 19.54 -14.52 -5.06
C ALA A 271 20.81 -14.87 -4.25
N CYS A 272 21.89 -14.11 -4.41
CA CYS A 272 23.12 -14.29 -3.64
C CYS A 272 23.13 -13.51 -2.32
N TYR A 273 22.85 -12.22 -2.36
CA TYR A 273 23.01 -11.32 -1.20
C TYR A 273 21.78 -11.19 -0.33
N GLN A 274 20.58 -11.42 -0.91
CA GLN A 274 19.27 -11.34 -0.24
C GLN A 274 18.51 -12.66 -0.31
N SER A 275 19.24 -13.78 -0.38
CA SER A 275 18.69 -15.11 -0.62
C SER A 275 17.56 -15.50 0.33
N SER A 276 17.61 -15.08 1.61
CA SER A 276 16.54 -15.38 2.58
C SER A 276 15.18 -14.80 2.21
N LEU A 277 15.14 -13.82 1.29
CA LEU A 277 13.92 -13.16 0.81
C LEU A 277 13.47 -13.66 -0.57
N VAL A 278 14.30 -14.44 -1.29
CA VAL A 278 14.07 -14.78 -2.70
C VAL A 278 13.78 -16.28 -2.83
N THR A 279 12.63 -16.62 -3.40
CA THR A 279 12.21 -18.00 -3.60
C THR A 279 12.73 -18.56 -4.92
N ALA A 280 12.61 -17.82 -6.00
CA ALA A 280 13.13 -18.21 -7.32
C ALA A 280 13.46 -16.97 -8.16
N ILE A 281 14.34 -17.16 -9.16
CA ILE A 281 14.72 -16.13 -10.12
C ILE A 281 14.59 -16.62 -11.56
N ALA A 282 14.23 -15.70 -12.49
CA ALA A 282 14.14 -15.96 -13.91
C ALA A 282 14.85 -14.85 -14.75
N PRO A 283 16.18 -14.76 -14.72
CA PRO A 283 16.95 -13.75 -15.44
C PRO A 283 16.92 -13.96 -16.95
N VAL A 284 16.77 -12.84 -17.72
CA VAL A 284 16.73 -12.82 -19.20
C VAL A 284 17.87 -11.99 -19.77
N SER A 285 18.66 -12.58 -20.67
CA SER A 285 19.81 -11.92 -21.32
C SER A 285 20.74 -11.23 -20.32
N GLY A 286 20.97 -11.87 -19.19
CA GLY A 286 21.86 -11.44 -18.14
C GLY A 286 22.93 -12.47 -17.82
N LEU A 287 23.93 -12.06 -17.04
CA LEU A 287 24.99 -12.95 -16.55
C LEU A 287 25.16 -12.77 -15.04
N MET A 288 25.58 -13.81 -14.36
CA MET A 288 25.89 -13.74 -12.95
C MET A 288 27.10 -12.82 -12.74
N PRO A 289 26.94 -11.65 -12.03
CA PRO A 289 27.94 -10.60 -12.00
C PRO A 289 29.04 -10.87 -10.94
N MET A 290 29.70 -12.01 -11.04
CA MET A 290 30.71 -12.51 -10.12
C MET A 290 31.87 -13.15 -10.88
N ASN A 291 33.07 -12.99 -10.37
CA ASN A 291 34.26 -13.62 -10.96
C ASN A 291 34.28 -15.13 -10.82
N ASP A 292 33.80 -15.59 -9.68
CA ASP A 292 33.73 -17.00 -9.36
C ASP A 292 32.61 -17.29 -8.35
N SER A 293 32.32 -18.56 -8.18
CA SER A 293 31.25 -19.03 -7.31
C SER A 293 31.44 -18.77 -5.82
N SER A 294 32.64 -18.36 -5.37
CA SER A 294 32.89 -18.09 -3.95
C SER A 294 32.27 -16.78 -3.46
N GLU A 295 31.96 -15.86 -4.39
CA GLU A 295 31.34 -14.58 -4.08
C GLU A 295 29.84 -14.70 -3.79
N CYS A 296 29.18 -15.76 -4.21
CA CYS A 296 27.76 -16.05 -3.97
C CYS A 296 27.61 -17.15 -2.91
N GLN A 297 26.99 -16.82 -1.80
CA GLN A 297 26.78 -17.74 -0.67
C GLN A 297 25.30 -17.65 -0.21
N PRO A 298 24.33 -18.15 -1.00
CA PRO A 298 22.93 -18.12 -0.60
C PRO A 298 22.69 -18.85 0.73
N SER A 299 21.62 -18.52 1.42
CA SER A 299 21.25 -19.17 2.69
C SER A 299 20.49 -20.49 2.49
N HIS A 300 19.93 -20.72 1.29
CA HIS A 300 19.16 -21.89 0.92
C HIS A 300 19.20 -22.15 -0.59
N ALA A 301 18.82 -23.36 -1.00
CA ALA A 301 18.62 -23.68 -2.41
C ALA A 301 17.54 -22.79 -3.04
N THR A 302 17.81 -22.25 -4.23
CA THR A 302 16.95 -21.30 -4.95
C THR A 302 16.74 -21.80 -6.37
N SER A 303 15.48 -21.90 -6.83
CA SER A 303 15.18 -22.26 -8.21
C SER A 303 15.61 -21.16 -9.19
N VAL A 304 16.22 -21.53 -10.32
CA VAL A 304 16.78 -20.57 -11.28
C VAL A 304 16.39 -20.98 -12.70
N MET A 305 15.62 -20.14 -13.41
CA MET A 305 15.28 -20.33 -14.82
C MET A 305 16.01 -19.27 -15.67
N ILE A 306 16.86 -19.69 -16.59
CA ILE A 306 17.82 -18.85 -17.31
C ILE A 306 17.43 -18.76 -18.78
N PHE A 307 17.34 -17.55 -19.35
CA PHE A 307 17.10 -17.33 -20.78
C PHE A 307 18.26 -16.55 -21.39
N ASN A 308 19.09 -17.18 -22.21
CA ASN A 308 20.23 -16.52 -22.87
C ASN A 308 20.36 -16.88 -24.34
N GLY A 309 20.67 -15.89 -25.17
CA GLY A 309 20.99 -16.02 -26.58
C GLY A 309 22.45 -16.40 -26.81
N THR A 310 22.72 -17.27 -27.81
CA THR A 310 24.09 -17.75 -28.06
C THR A 310 24.98 -16.74 -28.78
N ILE A 311 24.41 -15.69 -29.39
CA ILE A 311 25.17 -14.64 -30.09
C ILE A 311 24.98 -13.26 -29.41
N ASP A 312 24.51 -13.25 -28.18
CA ASP A 312 24.43 -12.04 -27.37
C ASP A 312 25.84 -11.42 -27.19
N TYR A 313 26.06 -10.21 -27.72
CA TYR A 313 27.35 -9.51 -27.62
C TYR A 313 27.43 -8.59 -26.38
N SER A 314 26.30 -8.24 -25.79
CA SER A 314 26.23 -7.38 -24.59
C SER A 314 26.39 -8.19 -23.30
N ARG A 315 25.87 -9.41 -23.31
CA ARG A 315 26.02 -10.43 -22.26
C ARG A 315 26.47 -11.75 -22.91
N PRO A 316 27.75 -11.81 -23.33
CA PRO A 316 28.25 -12.95 -24.08
C PRO A 316 27.99 -14.28 -23.37
N TYR A 317 27.48 -15.27 -24.10
CA TYR A 317 27.18 -16.60 -23.58
C TYR A 317 28.38 -17.22 -22.81
N ASN A 318 29.60 -16.94 -23.27
CA ASN A 318 30.85 -17.38 -22.67
C ASN A 318 31.32 -16.53 -21.48
N GLY A 319 30.50 -15.60 -21.01
CA GLY A 319 30.85 -14.73 -19.88
C GLY A 319 31.78 -13.57 -20.24
N ILE A 320 32.15 -12.79 -19.23
CA ILE A 320 33.13 -11.68 -19.33
C ILE A 320 34.23 -11.97 -18.30
N ALA A 321 35.39 -12.33 -18.81
CA ALA A 321 36.52 -12.74 -17.96
C ALA A 321 36.87 -11.65 -16.90
N GLY A 322 36.91 -12.06 -15.65
CA GLY A 322 37.18 -11.18 -14.53
C GLY A 322 35.98 -10.35 -14.04
N TYR A 323 34.76 -10.54 -14.58
CA TYR A 323 33.58 -9.76 -14.19
C TYR A 323 32.30 -10.58 -14.09
N MET A 324 32.04 -11.49 -15.04
CA MET A 324 30.77 -12.22 -15.11
C MET A 324 31.00 -13.66 -15.53
N MET A 325 30.39 -14.58 -14.84
CA MET A 325 30.42 -16.00 -15.18
C MET A 325 29.76 -16.26 -16.54
N SER A 326 30.23 -17.29 -17.25
CA SER A 326 29.51 -17.78 -18.45
C SER A 326 28.16 -18.37 -18.05
N VAL A 327 27.25 -18.50 -19.03
CA VAL A 327 25.95 -19.16 -18.81
C VAL A 327 26.16 -20.60 -18.31
N ASP A 328 27.06 -21.34 -18.92
CA ASP A 328 27.35 -22.74 -18.52
C ASP A 328 27.94 -22.83 -17.08
N GLN A 329 28.81 -21.89 -16.71
CA GLN A 329 29.34 -21.81 -15.35
C GLN A 329 28.24 -21.45 -14.34
N THR A 330 27.34 -20.56 -14.70
CA THR A 330 26.20 -20.15 -13.86
C THR A 330 25.25 -21.34 -13.65
N VAL A 331 24.92 -22.08 -14.70
CA VAL A 331 24.12 -23.32 -14.61
C VAL A 331 24.80 -24.35 -13.73
N ALA A 332 26.10 -24.59 -13.95
CA ALA A 332 26.87 -25.54 -13.14
C ALA A 332 26.90 -25.13 -11.66
N TYR A 333 27.09 -23.84 -11.38
CA TYR A 333 27.07 -23.32 -10.01
C TYR A 333 25.74 -23.60 -9.31
N TRP A 334 24.61 -23.15 -9.91
CA TRP A 334 23.29 -23.31 -9.29
C TRP A 334 22.88 -24.77 -9.20
N SER A 335 23.21 -25.61 -10.20
CA SER A 335 22.94 -27.05 -10.15
C SER A 335 23.70 -27.74 -9.03
N GLN A 336 24.97 -27.38 -8.85
CA GLN A 336 25.78 -27.90 -7.74
C GLN A 336 25.31 -27.37 -6.39
N TYR A 337 25.00 -26.07 -6.30
CA TYR A 337 24.55 -25.44 -5.05
C TYR A 337 23.21 -26.01 -4.59
N ASN A 338 22.28 -26.16 -5.50
CA ASN A 338 20.94 -26.72 -5.24
C ASN A 338 20.96 -28.25 -5.11
N ASN A 339 22.09 -28.92 -5.32
CA ASN A 339 22.22 -30.39 -5.28
C ASN A 339 21.24 -31.08 -6.25
N THR A 340 21.04 -30.52 -7.46
CA THR A 340 20.17 -31.10 -8.49
C THR A 340 20.82 -32.35 -9.13
N ASP A 341 20.05 -33.07 -9.99
CA ASP A 341 20.59 -34.13 -10.84
C ASP A 341 21.81 -33.63 -11.63
N SER A 342 22.81 -34.47 -11.78
CA SER A 342 24.05 -34.13 -12.49
C SER A 342 23.90 -34.07 -14.01
N SER A 343 22.79 -34.57 -14.55
CA SER A 343 22.47 -34.54 -15.98
C SER A 343 21.08 -33.96 -16.19
N PRO A 344 20.91 -33.02 -17.12
CA PRO A 344 19.61 -32.42 -17.37
C PRO A 344 18.68 -33.31 -18.18
N GLN A 345 17.41 -33.13 -18.01
CA GLN A 345 16.44 -33.47 -19.06
C GLN A 345 16.58 -32.43 -20.18
N THR A 346 16.61 -32.95 -21.43
CA THR A 346 16.80 -32.06 -22.60
C THR A 346 15.60 -32.12 -23.51
N ASN A 347 15.08 -30.95 -23.90
CA ASN A 347 14.02 -30.83 -24.88
C ASN A 347 14.37 -29.72 -25.87
N ILE A 348 14.27 -29.96 -27.18
CA ILE A 348 14.64 -29.00 -28.21
C ILE A 348 13.42 -28.74 -29.08
N VAL A 349 13.06 -27.46 -29.19
CA VAL A 349 11.95 -26.98 -30.03
C VAL A 349 12.45 -25.83 -30.91
N GLY A 350 12.66 -26.08 -32.20
CA GLY A 350 13.24 -25.09 -33.10
C GLY A 350 14.63 -24.65 -32.67
N ASP A 351 14.81 -23.34 -32.48
CA ASP A 351 16.07 -22.74 -32.03
C ASP A 351 16.17 -22.63 -30.49
N ILE A 352 15.26 -23.28 -29.75
CA ILE A 352 15.26 -23.28 -28.28
C ILE A 352 15.72 -24.65 -27.78
N GLU A 353 16.85 -24.66 -27.11
CA GLU A 353 17.38 -25.82 -26.39
C GLU A 353 17.10 -25.63 -24.89
N ASN A 354 16.21 -26.45 -24.31
CA ASN A 354 15.91 -26.41 -22.88
C ASN A 354 16.64 -27.55 -22.16
N TYR A 355 17.29 -27.21 -21.05
CA TYR A 355 18.04 -28.12 -20.18
C TYR A 355 17.56 -27.96 -18.75
N THR A 356 16.81 -28.95 -18.24
CA THR A 356 16.19 -28.91 -16.89
C THR A 356 16.91 -29.87 -15.95
N TYR A 357 17.51 -29.33 -14.90
CA TYR A 357 18.15 -30.08 -13.81
C TYR A 357 17.18 -30.14 -12.64
N LEU A 358 16.67 -31.32 -12.35
CA LEU A 358 15.62 -31.61 -11.38
C LEU A 358 16.18 -32.10 -10.03
N ASN A 359 15.26 -32.36 -9.11
CA ASN A 359 15.48 -33.02 -7.83
C ASN A 359 16.48 -32.31 -6.89
N GLY A 360 16.58 -30.97 -6.99
CA GLY A 360 17.38 -30.20 -6.06
C GLY A 360 16.80 -30.17 -4.64
N ASP A 361 17.60 -29.74 -3.68
CA ASP A 361 17.20 -29.57 -2.30
C ASP A 361 15.95 -28.66 -2.22
N ASN A 362 14.99 -29.00 -1.36
CA ASN A 362 13.70 -28.34 -1.26
C ASN A 362 12.86 -28.32 -2.57
N ASN A 363 13.04 -29.31 -3.44
CA ASN A 363 12.43 -29.42 -4.76
C ASN A 363 12.80 -28.30 -5.74
N THR A 364 13.97 -27.68 -5.55
CA THR A 364 14.46 -26.67 -6.50
C THR A 364 14.87 -27.29 -7.84
N THR A 365 14.81 -26.46 -8.87
CA THR A 365 15.25 -26.81 -10.23
C THR A 365 16.20 -25.74 -10.77
N VAL A 366 17.07 -26.14 -11.71
CA VAL A 366 17.80 -25.19 -12.55
C VAL A 366 17.41 -25.47 -13.99
N ASP A 367 16.88 -24.46 -14.66
CA ASP A 367 16.32 -24.57 -15.99
C ASP A 367 16.99 -23.56 -16.93
N LEU A 368 17.62 -24.04 -18.01
CA LEU A 368 18.26 -23.22 -19.02
C LEU A 368 17.47 -23.28 -20.32
N PHE A 369 16.98 -22.15 -20.77
CA PHE A 369 16.51 -21.92 -22.11
C PHE A 369 17.62 -21.23 -22.92
N LYS A 370 18.36 -22.01 -23.66
CA LYS A 370 19.40 -21.56 -24.56
C LYS A 370 18.81 -21.27 -25.93
N ILE A 371 18.79 -20.00 -26.33
CA ILE A 371 18.24 -19.56 -27.60
C ILE A 371 19.35 -19.50 -28.65
N VAL A 372 19.37 -20.48 -29.55
CA VAL A 372 20.37 -20.60 -30.62
C VAL A 372 20.22 -19.42 -31.59
N ASN A 373 21.33 -18.73 -31.87
CA ASN A 373 21.37 -17.47 -32.63
C ASN A 373 20.52 -16.34 -32.03
N GLY A 374 20.06 -16.47 -30.77
CA GLY A 374 19.44 -15.35 -30.04
C GLY A 374 20.47 -14.30 -29.67
N ASP A 375 20.12 -13.04 -29.84
CA ASP A 375 20.90 -11.86 -29.45
C ASP A 375 20.38 -11.27 -28.13
N HIS A 376 20.74 -10.05 -27.79
CA HIS A 376 20.43 -9.38 -26.53
C HIS A 376 18.99 -8.85 -26.49
N TYR A 377 18.01 -9.70 -26.20
CA TYR A 377 16.59 -9.36 -26.18
C TYR A 377 15.87 -9.84 -24.91
N TRP A 378 14.75 -9.22 -24.58
CA TRP A 378 13.64 -9.88 -23.91
C TRP A 378 12.95 -10.71 -24.97
N PHE A 379 13.00 -12.03 -24.85
CA PHE A 379 12.63 -12.92 -25.93
C PHE A 379 11.10 -13.04 -26.08
N SER A 380 10.59 -12.70 -27.26
CA SER A 380 9.23 -13.08 -27.66
C SER A 380 9.27 -14.51 -28.20
N LEU A 381 9.25 -15.47 -27.31
CA LEU A 381 9.31 -16.91 -27.68
C LEU A 381 7.99 -17.61 -27.38
N SER A 382 7.76 -18.74 -28.08
CA SER A 382 6.74 -19.72 -27.73
C SER A 382 7.38 -21.11 -27.62
N TYR A 383 7.28 -21.70 -26.45
CA TYR A 383 7.85 -23.01 -26.20
C TYR A 383 6.78 -23.95 -25.63
N ASN A 384 6.48 -25.03 -26.35
CA ASN A 384 5.38 -25.96 -26.01
C ASN A 384 4.02 -25.27 -25.80
N GLY A 385 3.77 -24.18 -26.53
CA GLY A 385 2.52 -23.40 -26.48
C GLY A 385 2.48 -22.32 -25.42
N ASN A 386 3.50 -22.18 -24.57
CA ASN A 386 3.60 -21.12 -23.55
C ASN A 386 4.50 -19.97 -24.04
N SER A 387 4.17 -18.73 -23.68
CA SER A 387 5.06 -17.58 -23.75
C SER A 387 6.19 -17.70 -22.72
N MET A 388 7.18 -16.81 -22.80
CA MET A 388 8.27 -16.77 -21.82
C MET A 388 7.75 -16.43 -20.43
N GLU A 389 6.82 -15.49 -20.30
CA GLU A 389 6.21 -15.10 -19.05
C GLU A 389 5.39 -16.25 -18.42
N GLU A 390 4.66 -17.02 -19.26
CA GLU A 390 3.95 -18.22 -18.78
C GLU A 390 4.90 -19.32 -18.33
N LEU A 391 6.04 -19.50 -19.00
CA LEU A 391 7.08 -20.44 -18.57
C LEU A 391 7.64 -20.02 -17.19
N MET A 392 7.95 -18.74 -17.02
CA MET A 392 8.47 -18.20 -15.75
C MET A 392 7.49 -18.38 -14.60
N TRP A 393 6.20 -18.16 -14.85
CA TRP A 393 5.19 -18.30 -13.81
C TRP A 393 4.92 -19.76 -13.44
N ASN A 394 4.97 -20.67 -14.41
CA ASN A 394 4.73 -22.10 -14.20
C ASN A 394 5.94 -22.84 -13.61
N PHE A 395 7.11 -22.19 -13.52
CA PHE A 395 8.33 -22.70 -12.94
C PHE A 395 8.28 -22.66 -11.40
#